data_f84063bbf9793776d6cfe3a4b3087412
#
_entry.id   f84063bbf9793776d6cfe3a4b3087412
#
_cell.length_a   1.000
_cell.length_b   1.000
_cell.length_c   1.000
_cell.angle_alpha   90.00
_cell.angle_beta   90.00
_cell.angle_gamma   90.00
#
_symmetry.space_group_name_H-M   'P 1'
#
loop_
_entity.id
_entity.type
_entity.pdbx_description
1 polymer ?
#
loop_
_entity_poly.entity_id
_entity_poly.type
_entity_poly.pdbx_seq_one_letter_code
_entity_poly.pdbx_strand_id
1 'polypeptide(L)'
;LLVTTSLFRNSQREVNAAINVIAGESENVSVLDWETISKEKSVLNADGVHLSPKGRSVFAVAVARALDIAPFREGECLESKFRDDSAAAKDVMPEPVDSVVEPTPESTP
;
A
#
# COMPACT_ATOMS: atom_id res chain seq x y z
N LEU A 1 -5.80 4.26 -4.57
CA LEU A 1 -4.34 4.22 -4.72
C LEU A 1 -3.92 2.86 -5.24
N LEU A 2 -3.19 2.84 -6.34
CA LEU A 2 -2.56 1.64 -6.85
C LEU A 2 -1.07 1.69 -6.56
N VAL A 3 -0.47 0.52 -6.39
CA VAL A 3 0.94 0.43 -6.04
C VAL A 3 1.61 -0.45 -7.10
N THR A 4 2.68 0.04 -7.70
CA THR A 4 3.44 -0.80 -8.61
C THR A 4 4.23 -1.84 -7.82
N THR A 5 4.75 -2.83 -8.49
CA THR A 5 5.46 -3.93 -7.82
C THR A 5 6.96 -3.76 -8.00
N SER A 6 7.71 -4.36 -7.11
CA SER A 6 9.14 -4.48 -7.35
C SER A 6 9.37 -5.38 -8.58
N LEU A 7 10.51 -5.20 -9.21
CA LEU A 7 10.80 -5.95 -10.44
C LEU A 7 11.52 -7.24 -10.10
N PHE A 8 10.86 -8.12 -9.37
CA PHE A 8 11.46 -9.39 -9.00
C PHE A 8 11.39 -10.42 -10.13
N ARG A 9 10.64 -10.12 -11.17
CA ARG A 9 10.56 -10.93 -12.38
C ARG A 9 10.37 -9.99 -13.55
N ASN A 10 10.79 -10.42 -14.73
CA ASN A 10 10.63 -9.59 -15.92
C ASN A 10 9.17 -9.28 -16.21
N SER A 11 8.29 -10.22 -15.93
CA SER A 11 6.86 -9.99 -16.18
C SER A 11 6.28 -8.86 -15.36
N GLN A 12 6.95 -8.46 -14.29
CA GLN A 12 6.43 -7.36 -13.46
C GLN A 12 6.50 -6.03 -14.19
N ARG A 13 7.35 -5.90 -15.19
CA ARG A 13 7.38 -4.68 -16.00
C ARG A 13 6.06 -4.46 -16.70
N GLU A 14 5.48 -5.53 -17.23
CA GLU A 14 4.19 -5.42 -17.91
C GLU A 14 3.07 -5.12 -16.93
N VAL A 15 3.13 -5.70 -15.75
CA VAL A 15 2.14 -5.42 -14.72
C VAL A 15 2.19 -3.93 -14.35
N ASN A 16 3.39 -3.42 -14.13
CA ASN A 16 3.54 -2.02 -13.74
C ASN A 16 3.14 -1.08 -14.87
N ALA A 17 3.42 -1.47 -16.12
CA ALA A 17 2.99 -0.67 -17.25
C ALA A 17 1.46 -0.60 -17.31
N ALA A 18 0.79 -1.73 -17.06
CA ALA A 18 -0.67 -1.75 -17.05
C ALA A 18 -1.24 -0.86 -15.95
N ILE A 19 -0.61 -0.90 -14.77
CA ILE A 19 -1.04 -0.04 -13.66
C ILE A 19 -0.93 1.42 -14.06
N ASN A 20 0.15 1.81 -14.70
CA ASN A 20 0.35 3.20 -15.10
C ASN A 20 -0.62 3.63 -16.20
N VAL A 21 -0.96 2.72 -17.11
CA VAL A 21 -1.94 3.02 -18.14
C VAL A 21 -3.31 3.26 -17.51
N ILE A 22 -3.71 2.38 -16.61
CA ILE A 22 -4.99 2.53 -15.92
C ILE A 22 -5.06 3.85 -15.18
N ALA A 23 -3.98 4.20 -14.49
CA ALA A 23 -3.95 5.44 -13.74
C ALA A 23 -4.03 6.65 -14.66
N GLY A 24 -3.40 6.56 -15.83
CA GLY A 24 -3.44 7.66 -16.77
C GLY A 24 -4.80 7.88 -17.41
N GLU A 25 -5.64 6.84 -17.36
CA GLU A 25 -6.98 6.92 -17.94
C GLU A 25 -8.06 7.25 -16.91
N SER A 26 -7.70 7.38 -15.66
CA SER A 26 -8.70 7.52 -14.60
C SER A 26 -8.32 8.67 -13.68
N GLU A 27 -9.19 9.64 -13.57
CA GLU A 27 -8.89 10.82 -12.76
C GLU A 27 -8.84 10.54 -11.27
N ASN A 28 -9.49 9.46 -10.86
CA ASN A 28 -9.56 9.14 -9.43
C ASN A 28 -8.59 8.04 -9.02
N VAL A 29 -7.58 7.78 -9.83
CA VAL A 29 -6.58 6.77 -9.53
C VAL A 29 -5.22 7.43 -9.37
N SER A 30 -4.57 7.16 -8.26
CA SER A 30 -3.20 7.60 -8.00
C SER A 30 -2.31 6.39 -7.91
N VAL A 31 -1.03 6.57 -8.23
CA VAL A 31 -0.07 5.46 -8.21
C VAL A 31 1.04 5.77 -7.24
N LEU A 32 1.36 4.79 -6.41
CA LEU A 32 2.58 4.81 -5.63
C LEU A 32 3.62 4.00 -6.41
N ASP A 33 4.70 4.65 -6.78
CA ASP A 33 5.73 4.03 -7.60
C ASP A 33 6.67 3.21 -6.74
N TRP A 34 6.18 2.06 -6.29
CA TRP A 34 7.00 1.16 -5.48
C TRP A 34 8.12 0.52 -6.28
N GLU A 35 7.94 0.40 -7.59
CA GLU A 35 9.00 -0.12 -8.43
C GLU A 35 10.29 0.67 -8.22
N THR A 36 10.21 1.98 -8.25
CA THR A 36 11.40 2.82 -8.07
C THR A 36 11.89 2.81 -6.63
N ILE A 37 10.97 2.96 -5.69
CA ILE A 37 11.34 3.06 -4.28
C ILE A 37 11.98 1.76 -3.81
N SER A 38 11.49 0.64 -4.27
CA SER A 38 11.99 -0.65 -3.82
C SER A 38 13.40 -0.96 -4.32
N LYS A 39 13.92 -0.15 -5.24
CA LYS A 39 15.29 -0.33 -5.70
C LYS A 39 16.31 0.16 -4.69
N GLU A 40 15.88 0.90 -3.71
CA GLU A 40 16.78 1.40 -2.70
C GLU A 40 17.36 0.24 -1.90
N LYS A 41 18.64 0.37 -1.59
CA LYS A 41 19.37 -0.69 -0.93
C LYS A 41 18.72 -1.03 0.40
N SER A 42 18.61 -2.30 0.67
CA SER A 42 18.14 -2.83 1.94
C SER A 42 16.64 -2.68 2.18
N VAL A 43 15.90 -2.24 1.19
CA VAL A 43 14.45 -2.13 1.34
C VAL A 43 13.79 -3.50 1.20
N LEU A 44 14.29 -4.32 0.30
CA LEU A 44 13.75 -5.65 0.10
C LEU A 44 14.71 -6.71 0.61
N ASN A 45 14.15 -7.84 0.98
CA ASN A 45 14.94 -9.02 1.30
C ASN A 45 15.60 -9.55 0.03
N ALA A 46 16.41 -10.57 0.18
CA ALA A 46 17.16 -11.12 -0.94
C ALA A 46 16.25 -11.64 -2.05
N ASP A 47 15.01 -11.99 -1.74
CA ASP A 47 14.11 -12.52 -2.75
C ASP A 47 13.55 -11.41 -3.66
N GLY A 48 13.81 -10.17 -3.34
CA GLY A 48 13.35 -9.07 -4.18
C GLY A 48 11.86 -8.76 -4.05
N VAL A 49 11.19 -9.40 -3.11
CA VAL A 49 9.75 -9.25 -2.95
C VAL A 49 9.37 -8.80 -1.55
N HIS A 50 9.82 -9.52 -0.56
CA HIS A 50 9.40 -9.25 0.80
C HIS A 50 10.18 -8.09 1.38
N LEU A 51 9.51 -7.31 2.21
CA LEU A 51 10.11 -6.12 2.79
C LEU A 51 11.02 -6.49 3.94
N SER A 52 12.17 -5.85 3.98
CA SER A 52 13.03 -5.92 5.16
C SER A 52 12.41 -5.06 6.26
N PRO A 53 12.96 -5.11 7.48
CA PRO A 53 12.48 -4.18 8.52
C PRO A 53 12.57 -2.73 8.08
N LYS A 54 13.65 -2.35 7.41
CA LYS A 54 13.78 -1.00 6.86
C LYS A 54 12.71 -0.78 5.80
N GLY A 55 12.49 -1.77 4.95
CA GLY A 55 11.52 -1.66 3.88
C GLY A 55 10.10 -1.45 4.39
N ARG A 56 9.77 -2.05 5.52
CA ARG A 56 8.43 -1.86 6.09
C ARG A 56 8.22 -0.41 6.48
N SER A 57 9.24 0.22 7.07
CA SER A 57 9.14 1.62 7.43
C SER A 57 9.07 2.51 6.19
N VAL A 58 9.90 2.20 5.19
CA VAL A 58 9.91 2.97 3.95
C VAL A 58 8.56 2.87 3.26
N PHE A 59 8.00 1.65 3.20
CA PHE A 59 6.71 1.44 2.55
C PHE A 59 5.60 2.19 3.28
N ALA A 60 5.58 2.10 4.60
CA ALA A 60 4.55 2.77 5.39
C ALA A 60 4.59 4.29 5.16
N VAL A 61 5.79 4.87 5.17
CA VAL A 61 5.92 6.31 4.94
C VAL A 61 5.50 6.66 3.51
N ALA A 62 5.87 5.83 2.54
CA ALA A 62 5.52 6.10 1.15
C ALA A 62 4.01 6.06 0.94
N VAL A 63 3.34 5.09 1.54
CA VAL A 63 1.88 4.99 1.45
C VAL A 63 1.23 6.20 2.10
N ALA A 64 1.70 6.58 3.29
CA ALA A 64 1.12 7.72 3.99
C ALA A 64 1.26 8.99 3.16
N ARG A 65 2.42 9.19 2.54
CA ARG A 65 2.63 10.37 1.69
C ARG A 65 1.75 10.32 0.45
N ALA A 66 1.64 9.15 -0.16
CA ALA A 66 0.83 9.02 -1.36
C ALA A 66 -0.63 9.34 -1.07
N LEU A 67 -1.12 8.91 0.08
CA LEU A 67 -2.50 9.20 0.45
C LEU A 67 -2.69 10.68 0.79
N ASP A 68 -1.67 11.30 1.37
CA ASP A 68 -1.76 12.70 1.76
C ASP A 68 -1.83 13.63 0.54
N ILE A 69 -1.09 13.30 -0.51
CA ILE A 69 -1.04 14.17 -1.68
C ILE A 69 -2.00 13.74 -2.78
N ALA A 70 -2.68 12.62 -2.63
CA ALA A 70 -3.62 12.17 -3.64
C ALA A 70 -4.80 13.13 -3.68
N PRO A 71 -5.32 13.43 -4.86
CA PRO A 71 -6.46 14.34 -4.93
C PRO A 71 -7.64 13.73 -4.19
N PHE A 72 -8.29 14.55 -3.39
CA PHE A 72 -9.51 14.11 -2.75
C PHE A 72 -10.63 14.15 -3.77
N ARG A 73 -11.32 13.06 -3.94
CA ARG A 73 -12.44 13.00 -4.84
C ARG A 73 -13.52 12.14 -4.24
N GLU A 74 -14.70 12.67 -4.25
CA GLU A 74 -15.83 11.87 -3.81
C GLU A 74 -16.22 10.94 -4.93
N GLY A 75 -16.67 9.79 -4.58
CA GLY A 75 -17.11 8.83 -5.55
C GLY A 75 -17.96 7.79 -4.87
N GLU A 76 -18.52 6.92 -5.66
CA GLU A 76 -19.35 5.86 -5.12
C GLU A 76 -18.47 4.77 -4.56
N CYS A 77 -18.88 4.23 -3.45
CA CYS A 77 -18.22 3.06 -2.90
C CYS A 77 -18.57 1.85 -3.73
N LEU A 78 -17.71 0.86 -3.68
CA LEU A 78 -18.03 -0.40 -4.33
C LEU A 78 -19.30 -0.98 -3.69
N GLU A 79 -20.06 -1.70 -4.49
CA GLU A 79 -21.23 -2.40 -3.97
C GLU A 79 -20.77 -3.35 -2.87
N SER A 80 -21.67 -3.59 -1.94
CA SER A 80 -21.29 -4.39 -0.77
C SER A 80 -20.77 -5.76 -1.15
N LYS A 81 -21.23 -6.33 -2.26
CA LYS A 81 -20.75 -7.64 -2.66
C LYS A 81 -19.25 -7.62 -3.01
N PHE A 82 -18.70 -6.45 -3.32
CA PHE A 82 -17.28 -6.35 -3.61
C PHE A 82 -16.48 -5.94 -2.39
N ARG A 83 -17.16 -5.48 -1.35
CA ARG A 83 -16.44 -5.05 -0.15
C ARG A 83 -16.51 -6.07 0.96
N ASP A 84 -17.24 -7.13 0.69
CA ASP A 84 -17.63 -7.95 1.79
C ASP A 84 -16.83 -9.20 1.93
N ASP A 85 -15.57 -9.07 1.79
CA ASP A 85 -14.71 -10.14 2.20
C ASP A 85 -14.29 -9.83 3.61
N SER A 86 -14.94 -8.87 4.20
CA SER A 86 -14.60 -8.47 5.55
C SER A 86 -14.78 -9.62 6.54
N ALA A 87 -15.70 -10.51 6.27
CA ALA A 87 -15.88 -11.64 7.15
C ALA A 87 -14.65 -12.52 7.15
N ALA A 88 -14.14 -12.82 5.96
CA ALA A 88 -12.92 -13.61 5.87
C ALA A 88 -11.74 -12.87 6.48
N ALA A 89 -11.71 -11.56 6.28
CA ALA A 89 -10.63 -10.78 6.86
C ALA A 89 -10.66 -10.83 8.38
N LYS A 90 -11.84 -10.85 8.94
CA LYS A 90 -11.95 -10.91 10.39
C LYS A 90 -11.38 -12.21 10.93
N ASP A 91 -11.51 -13.25 10.15
CA ASP A 91 -11.04 -14.54 10.63
C ASP A 91 -9.53 -14.63 10.65
N VAL A 92 -8.88 -13.85 9.81
CA VAL A 92 -7.43 -13.94 9.76
C VAL A 92 -6.72 -12.78 10.39
N MET A 93 -7.40 -11.69 10.61
CA MET A 93 -6.73 -10.55 11.19
C MET A 93 -6.69 -10.68 12.68
N PRO A 94 -5.59 -10.31 13.25
CA PRO A 94 -5.49 -10.36 14.67
C PRO A 94 -6.33 -9.25 15.22
N GLU A 95 -6.56 -9.36 16.46
CA GLU A 95 -7.23 -8.36 17.11
C GLU A 95 -6.53 -7.12 16.94
N PRO A 96 -7.19 -6.15 16.76
CA PRO A 96 -6.62 -4.92 16.53
C PRO A 96 -5.81 -4.58 17.61
N VAL A 97 -4.97 -4.28 17.28
CA VAL A 97 -4.13 -3.66 17.93
C VAL A 97 -4.54 -2.62 18.67
N ASP A 98 -5.56 -2.52 18.83
CA ASP A 98 -6.05 -1.59 19.61
C ASP A 98 -5.08 -1.22 20.50
N SER A 99 -4.62 -2.12 20.83
CA SER A 99 -3.74 -1.86 21.70
C SER A 99 -2.92 -0.81 21.36
N VAL A 100 -2.66 -0.80 20.52
CA VAL A 100 -1.83 0.08 20.10
C VAL A 100 -2.10 1.31 20.51
N VAL A 101 -2.88 1.41 20.58
CA VAL A 101 -3.12 2.61 20.81
C VAL A 101 -2.85 3.16 21.86
N GLU A 102 -2.72 2.80 22.34
CA GLU A 102 -2.57 3.32 23.31
C GLU A 102 -1.73 3.93 23.69
N PRO A 103 -1.40 4.12 23.74
CA PRO A 103 -0.63 4.63 24.27
C PRO A 103 -0.54 5.77 24.33
N THR A 104 -0.76 5.96 24.30
CA THR A 104 -0.58 6.93 24.42
C THR A 104 -0.52 7.65 25.16
N PRO A 105 -0.61 7.72 25.57
CA PRO A 105 -0.46 8.45 26.15
C PRO A 105 0.05 9.10 26.67
N GLU A 106 0.16 8.98 26.57
CA GLU A 106 0.58 9.48 27.01
C GLU A 106 0.98 10.18 27.29
N SER A 107 0.91 10.13 27.29
CA SER A 107 1.30 10.70 27.49
C SER A 107 1.55 11.58 27.93
N THR A 108 1.47 11.81 28.10
CA THR A 108 1.78 12.62 28.51
C THR A 108 2.06 13.24 29.21
N PRO A 109 2.38 13.60 29.47
CA PRO A 109 2.66 14.19 30.28
C PRO A 109 2.84 14.94 30.58
#